data_e0b755fa4f264c4e5a53a7c01bcaaa8a
#
_entry.id   e0b755fa4f264c4e5a53a7c01bcaaa8a
#
_cell.length_a   1.000
_cell.length_b   1.000
_cell.length_c   1.000
_cell.angle_alpha   90.00
_cell.angle_beta   90.00
_cell.angle_gamma   90.00
#
_symmetry.space_group_name_H-M   'P 1'
#
loop_
_entity.id
_entity.type
_entity.pdbx_description
1 polymer ?
#
loop_
_entity_poly.entity_id
_entity_poly.type
_entity_poly.pdbx_seq_one_letter_code
_entity_poly.pdbx_strand_id
1 'polypeptide(L)'
;MEESMHVGEQETSLQDQSYHTIRRKIVYLDYKPGEKLGVKQLCDDLDMGRTPVREALVRLAQEGLVRTVPQSGTYVSPINLTLAESACYIREHLEKQVIVECCARATSAGIEQFDRAIALQEKAMAEEDRIGFFLSDNLMHHMIFSIACRSTVWSWLEETNADLERFRWLRAATQVLDNQDIVNEHKQIRRAIAGRDPIEASFLVSKHLHMMFRNQTEVLDQFPEYFETSKLR
;
A
#
# COMPACT_ATOMS: atom_id res chain seq x y z
N MET A 1 -45.76 -0.07 -6.38
CA MET A 1 -45.06 0.13 -5.11
C MET A 1 -43.60 -0.16 -5.40
N GLU A 2 -42.86 0.90 -5.73
CA GLU A 2 -41.42 0.82 -5.97
C GLU A 2 -40.70 1.01 -4.62
N GLU A 3 -40.15 -0.04 -4.07
CA GLU A 3 -39.24 0.06 -2.95
C GLU A 3 -37.85 0.47 -3.49
N SER A 4 -37.57 1.75 -3.36
CA SER A 4 -36.22 2.32 -3.59
C SER A 4 -35.27 1.81 -2.51
N MET A 5 -34.44 0.82 -2.87
CA MET A 5 -33.27 0.45 -2.07
C MET A 5 -32.27 1.61 -2.07
N HIS A 6 -32.35 2.46 -1.07
CA HIS A 6 -31.27 3.35 -0.70
C HIS A 6 -30.14 2.49 -0.13
N VAL A 7 -29.13 2.23 -0.96
CA VAL A 7 -27.80 1.84 -0.47
C VAL A 7 -27.23 3.09 0.20
N GLY A 8 -27.28 3.12 1.53
CA GLY A 8 -26.70 4.21 2.32
C GLY A 8 -25.21 4.26 2.07
N GLU A 9 -24.72 5.33 1.44
CA GLU A 9 -23.34 5.75 1.54
C GLU A 9 -23.06 5.96 3.04
N GLN A 10 -22.27 5.08 3.65
CA GLN A 10 -21.78 5.32 5.00
C GLN A 10 -20.88 6.55 4.92
N GLU A 11 -21.36 7.70 5.41
CA GLU A 11 -20.52 8.88 5.63
C GLU A 11 -19.35 8.46 6.51
N THR A 12 -18.17 8.46 5.92
CA THR A 12 -16.90 8.16 6.62
C THR A 12 -16.78 9.17 7.77
N SER A 13 -16.61 8.68 8.99
CA SER A 13 -16.51 9.57 10.15
C SER A 13 -15.32 10.54 10.02
N LEU A 14 -15.42 11.72 10.66
CA LEU A 14 -14.30 12.69 10.67
C LEU A 14 -13.02 12.07 11.27
N GLN A 15 -13.16 11.12 12.18
CA GLN A 15 -12.05 10.35 12.75
C GLN A 15 -11.37 9.49 11.70
N ASP A 16 -12.16 8.76 10.90
CA ASP A 16 -11.63 7.91 9.83
C ASP A 16 -11.02 8.76 8.71
N GLN A 17 -11.64 9.88 8.36
CA GLN A 17 -11.09 10.82 7.38
C GLN A 17 -9.74 11.38 7.83
N SER A 18 -9.64 11.81 9.10
CA SER A 18 -8.38 12.29 9.70
C SER A 18 -7.31 11.19 9.66
N TYR A 19 -7.69 9.98 10.10
CA TYR A 19 -6.79 8.84 10.14
C TYR A 19 -6.25 8.49 8.74
N HIS A 20 -7.13 8.29 7.76
CA HIS A 20 -6.71 7.92 6.40
C HIS A 20 -5.87 9.01 5.73
N THR A 21 -6.19 10.29 5.99
CA THR A 21 -5.43 11.40 5.42
C THR A 21 -4.03 11.49 6.01
N ILE A 22 -3.90 11.41 7.36
CA ILE A 22 -2.58 11.45 8.02
C ILE A 22 -1.77 10.21 7.64
N ARG A 23 -2.40 9.00 7.65
CA ARG A 23 -1.74 7.75 7.24
C ARG A 23 -1.17 7.86 5.84
N ARG A 24 -1.95 8.35 4.89
CA ARG A 24 -1.51 8.56 3.50
C ARG A 24 -0.31 9.51 3.42
N LYS A 25 -0.36 10.64 4.13
CA LYS A 25 0.75 11.60 4.18
C LYS A 25 2.04 11.00 4.77
N ILE A 26 1.91 10.10 5.76
CA ILE A 26 3.05 9.36 6.32
C ILE A 26 3.58 8.32 5.31
N VAL A 27 2.70 7.57 4.67
CA VAL A 27 3.09 6.53 3.70
C VAL A 27 3.80 7.13 2.49
N TYR A 28 3.31 8.26 1.97
CA TYR A 28 3.92 8.94 0.83
C TYR A 28 5.02 9.93 1.22
N LEU A 29 5.39 9.96 2.51
CA LEU A 29 6.49 10.77 3.05
C LEU A 29 6.29 12.29 2.90
N ASP A 30 5.03 12.76 2.78
CA ASP A 30 4.70 14.16 2.99
C ASP A 30 5.04 14.55 4.44
N TYR A 31 4.78 13.65 5.40
CA TYR A 31 5.31 13.68 6.76
C TYR A 31 6.45 12.67 6.87
N LYS A 32 7.67 13.18 7.01
CA LYS A 32 8.89 12.38 6.95
C LYS A 32 9.15 11.62 8.25
N PRO A 33 9.81 10.45 8.22
CA PRO A 33 10.30 9.78 9.41
C PRO A 33 11.09 10.74 10.31
N GLY A 34 10.79 10.73 11.62
CA GLY A 34 11.35 11.64 12.60
C GLY A 34 10.70 13.02 12.67
N GLU A 35 9.81 13.38 11.76
CA GLU A 35 9.11 14.66 11.78
C GLU A 35 8.13 14.75 12.96
N LYS A 36 8.08 15.93 13.60
CA LYS A 36 7.18 16.21 14.70
C LYS A 36 5.79 16.60 14.19
N LEU A 37 4.77 15.87 14.62
CA LEU A 37 3.37 16.13 14.28
C LEU A 37 2.68 16.92 15.39
N GLY A 38 2.46 18.21 15.15
CA GLY A 38 1.73 19.08 16.07
C GLY A 38 0.22 18.98 15.85
N VAL A 39 -0.57 18.69 16.91
CA VAL A 39 -2.04 18.60 16.79
C VAL A 39 -2.64 19.88 16.19
N LYS A 40 -2.14 21.07 16.58
CA LYS A 40 -2.63 22.32 16.02
C LYS A 40 -2.34 22.42 14.53
N GLN A 41 -1.12 22.13 14.10
CA GLN A 41 -0.72 22.13 12.70
C GLN A 41 -1.58 21.15 11.89
N LEU A 42 -1.75 19.91 12.39
CA LEU A 42 -2.59 18.92 11.72
C LEU A 42 -4.05 19.38 11.58
N CYS A 43 -4.62 20.06 12.61
CA CYS A 43 -5.96 20.62 12.50
C CYS A 43 -6.04 21.68 11.40
N ASP A 44 -5.05 22.56 11.33
CA ASP A 44 -4.98 23.62 10.33
C ASP A 44 -4.76 23.04 8.91
N ASP A 45 -3.88 22.03 8.76
CA ASP A 45 -3.54 21.39 7.47
C ASP A 45 -4.70 20.54 6.90
N LEU A 46 -5.56 20.00 7.78
CA LEU A 46 -6.63 19.07 7.39
C LEU A 46 -8.02 19.73 7.43
N ASP A 47 -8.13 20.96 7.90
CA ASP A 47 -9.42 21.63 8.21
C ASP A 47 -10.30 20.78 9.12
N MET A 48 -9.70 20.21 10.18
CA MET A 48 -10.38 19.28 11.10
C MET A 48 -10.23 19.68 12.56
N GLY A 49 -11.21 19.27 13.37
CA GLY A 49 -11.20 19.52 14.81
C GLY A 49 -10.11 18.73 15.56
N ARG A 50 -9.82 19.17 16.81
CA ARG A 50 -8.79 18.53 17.65
C ARG A 50 -9.12 17.09 18.05
N THR A 51 -10.39 16.77 18.28
CA THR A 51 -10.81 15.43 18.70
C THR A 51 -10.52 14.37 17.62
N PRO A 52 -11.03 14.50 16.36
CA PRO A 52 -10.74 13.53 15.32
C PRO A 52 -9.24 13.39 15.03
N VAL A 53 -8.46 14.48 15.04
CA VAL A 53 -7.01 14.42 14.85
C VAL A 53 -6.30 13.67 15.97
N ARG A 54 -6.69 13.87 17.25
CA ARG A 54 -6.11 13.13 18.36
C ARG A 54 -6.42 11.62 18.30
N GLU A 55 -7.66 11.26 17.98
CA GLU A 55 -8.06 9.86 17.84
C GLU A 55 -7.32 9.19 16.68
N ALA A 56 -7.16 9.88 15.55
CA ALA A 56 -6.33 9.42 14.45
C ALA A 56 -4.87 9.17 14.87
N LEU A 57 -4.26 10.08 15.63
CA LEU A 57 -2.89 9.90 16.14
C LEU A 57 -2.77 8.72 17.11
N VAL A 58 -3.79 8.45 17.94
CA VAL A 58 -3.82 7.27 18.83
C VAL A 58 -3.83 5.99 17.98
N ARG A 59 -4.67 5.91 16.96
CA ARG A 59 -4.75 4.76 16.05
C ARG A 59 -3.44 4.56 15.29
N LEU A 60 -2.85 5.62 14.75
CA LEU A 60 -1.56 5.58 14.08
C LEU A 60 -0.40 5.15 15.00
N ALA A 61 -0.50 5.48 16.30
CA ALA A 61 0.46 5.01 17.30
C ALA A 61 0.32 3.51 17.58
N GLN A 62 -0.89 2.98 17.59
CA GLN A 62 -1.14 1.54 17.71
C GLN A 62 -0.58 0.76 16.51
N GLU A 63 -0.60 1.35 15.32
CA GLU A 63 -0.01 0.79 14.10
C GLU A 63 1.52 1.00 14.02
N GLY A 64 2.12 1.70 14.99
CA GLY A 64 3.55 1.99 14.99
C GLY A 64 3.99 3.10 14.02
N LEU A 65 3.05 3.75 13.29
CA LEU A 65 3.35 4.82 12.32
C LEU A 65 3.80 6.12 12.96
N VAL A 66 3.36 6.38 14.19
CA VAL A 66 3.82 7.49 14.99
C VAL A 66 4.20 7.03 16.38
N ARG A 67 5.10 7.78 17.04
CA ARG A 67 5.50 7.54 18.42
C ARG A 67 5.33 8.80 19.26
N THR A 68 4.78 8.66 20.46
CA THR A 68 4.67 9.75 21.41
C THR A 68 5.87 9.73 22.38
N VAL A 69 6.61 10.82 22.42
CA VAL A 69 7.72 11.03 23.36
C VAL A 69 7.23 11.91 24.49
N PRO A 70 7.22 11.43 25.76
CA PRO A 70 6.75 12.23 26.90
C PRO A 70 7.40 13.60 26.93
N GLN A 71 6.61 14.64 27.22
CA GLN A 71 7.01 16.04 27.29
C GLN A 71 7.60 16.64 26.00
N SER A 72 7.76 15.87 24.93
CA SER A 72 8.35 16.32 23.66
C SER A 72 7.31 16.43 22.54
N GLY A 73 6.47 15.41 22.37
CA GLY A 73 5.41 15.42 21.35
C GLY A 73 5.26 14.09 20.62
N THR A 74 4.48 14.12 19.53
CA THR A 74 4.27 12.96 18.63
C THR A 74 5.15 13.14 17.40
N TYR A 75 5.77 12.07 16.98
CA TYR A 75 6.71 12.04 15.85
C TYR A 75 6.37 10.88 14.90
N VAL A 76 6.59 11.07 13.61
CA VAL A 76 6.54 9.96 12.63
C VAL A 76 7.62 8.94 12.99
N SER A 77 7.25 7.66 13.07
CA SER A 77 8.20 6.59 13.37
C SER A 77 9.17 6.39 12.19
N PRO A 78 10.42 6.03 12.44
CA PRO A 78 11.32 5.51 11.39
C PRO A 78 10.70 4.28 10.72
N ILE A 79 11.16 3.97 9.52
CA ILE A 79 10.76 2.74 8.80
C ILE A 79 11.49 1.56 9.45
N ASN A 80 10.72 0.55 9.84
CA ASN A 80 11.27 -0.70 10.36
C ASN A 80 11.41 -1.71 9.21
N LEU A 81 12.65 -1.95 8.79
CA LEU A 81 12.94 -2.82 7.67
C LEU A 81 12.54 -4.28 7.92
N THR A 82 12.71 -4.76 9.16
CA THR A 82 12.29 -6.13 9.53
C THR A 82 10.77 -6.30 9.43
N LEU A 83 9.99 -5.28 9.80
CA LEU A 83 8.53 -5.32 9.61
C LEU A 83 8.16 -5.24 8.13
N ALA A 84 8.86 -4.41 7.34
CA ALA A 84 8.65 -4.33 5.89
C ALA A 84 8.94 -5.68 5.20
N GLU A 85 10.05 -6.34 5.54
CA GLU A 85 10.40 -7.68 5.04
C GLU A 85 9.36 -8.73 5.46
N SER A 86 8.90 -8.69 6.72
CA SER A 86 7.88 -9.61 7.24
C SER A 86 6.54 -9.42 6.53
N ALA A 87 6.12 -8.17 6.28
CA ALA A 87 4.90 -7.86 5.54
C ALA A 87 5.01 -8.34 4.08
N CYS A 88 6.16 -8.17 3.43
CA CYS A 88 6.41 -8.70 2.08
C CYS A 88 6.31 -10.23 2.06
N TYR A 89 6.93 -10.90 3.02
CA TYR A 89 6.86 -12.36 3.14
C TYR A 89 5.41 -12.86 3.26
N ILE A 90 4.62 -12.24 4.15
CA ILE A 90 3.20 -12.59 4.31
C ILE A 90 2.45 -12.35 3.00
N ARG A 91 2.64 -11.19 2.37
CA ARG A 91 1.98 -10.81 1.13
C ARG A 91 2.31 -11.80 0.01
N GLU A 92 3.59 -12.15 -0.18
CA GLU A 92 4.02 -13.11 -1.21
C GLU A 92 3.32 -14.47 -1.02
N HIS A 93 3.29 -14.99 0.21
CA HIS A 93 2.70 -16.31 0.48
C HIS A 93 1.19 -16.32 0.32
N LEU A 94 0.51 -15.25 0.72
CA LEU A 94 -0.94 -15.13 0.55
C LEU A 94 -1.33 -14.90 -0.91
N GLU A 95 -0.68 -13.98 -1.61
CA GLU A 95 -1.01 -13.71 -3.02
C GLU A 95 -0.73 -14.92 -3.89
N LYS A 96 0.37 -15.63 -3.66
CA LYS A 96 0.70 -16.88 -4.34
C LYS A 96 -0.40 -17.93 -4.23
N GLN A 97 -1.08 -18.02 -3.09
CA GLN A 97 -2.18 -18.96 -2.89
C GLN A 97 -3.51 -18.41 -3.42
N VAL A 98 -3.78 -17.13 -3.19
CA VAL A 98 -5.04 -16.49 -3.60
C VAL A 98 -5.16 -16.38 -5.12
N ILE A 99 -4.05 -16.20 -5.85
CA ILE A 99 -4.08 -16.12 -7.31
C ILE A 99 -4.53 -17.43 -7.96
N VAL A 100 -4.30 -18.56 -7.32
CA VAL A 100 -4.82 -19.87 -7.80
C VAL A 100 -6.35 -19.88 -7.76
N GLU A 101 -6.94 -19.39 -6.67
CA GLU A 101 -8.39 -19.20 -6.55
C GLU A 101 -8.90 -18.15 -7.56
N CYS A 102 -8.14 -17.07 -7.77
CA CYS A 102 -8.44 -16.05 -8.76
C CYS A 102 -8.52 -16.63 -10.17
N CYS A 103 -7.56 -17.45 -10.60
CA CYS A 103 -7.58 -18.12 -11.90
C CYS A 103 -8.84 -18.99 -12.10
N ALA A 104 -9.26 -19.69 -11.05
CA ALA A 104 -10.45 -20.54 -11.10
C ALA A 104 -11.75 -19.73 -11.22
N ARG A 105 -11.80 -18.51 -10.67
CA ARG A 105 -13.00 -17.68 -10.57
C ARG A 105 -13.04 -16.52 -11.58
N ALA A 106 -11.94 -16.26 -12.29
CA ALA A 106 -11.85 -15.14 -13.23
C ALA A 106 -12.94 -15.20 -14.29
N THR A 107 -13.67 -14.10 -14.45
CA THR A 107 -14.66 -13.87 -15.50
C THR A 107 -14.13 -12.87 -16.51
N SER A 108 -14.77 -12.75 -17.69
CA SER A 108 -14.41 -11.71 -18.66
C SER A 108 -14.46 -10.30 -18.05
N ALA A 109 -15.48 -10.01 -17.22
CA ALA A 109 -15.58 -8.72 -16.51
C ALA A 109 -14.45 -8.51 -15.51
N GLY A 110 -13.99 -9.55 -14.79
CA GLY A 110 -12.83 -9.48 -13.92
C GLY A 110 -11.54 -9.21 -14.69
N ILE A 111 -11.34 -9.85 -15.82
CA ILE A 111 -10.18 -9.63 -16.70
C ILE A 111 -10.17 -8.20 -17.27
N GLU A 112 -11.33 -7.67 -17.68
CA GLU A 112 -11.44 -6.26 -18.10
C GLU A 112 -11.09 -5.26 -16.99
N GLN A 113 -11.36 -5.61 -15.74
CA GLN A 113 -10.94 -4.78 -14.61
C GLN A 113 -9.40 -4.80 -14.45
N PHE A 114 -8.74 -5.96 -14.60
CA PHE A 114 -7.27 -6.01 -14.66
C PHE A 114 -6.72 -5.14 -15.80
N ASP A 115 -7.32 -5.22 -16.99
CA ASP A 115 -6.90 -4.40 -18.12
C ASP A 115 -7.01 -2.90 -17.81
N ARG A 116 -8.09 -2.49 -17.12
CA ARG A 116 -8.25 -1.10 -16.67
C ARG A 116 -7.19 -0.68 -15.64
N ALA A 117 -6.88 -1.53 -14.65
CA ALA A 117 -5.85 -1.23 -13.67
C ALA A 117 -4.47 -1.06 -14.30
N ILE A 118 -4.11 -1.95 -15.25
CA ILE A 118 -2.86 -1.85 -16.02
C ILE A 118 -2.84 -0.60 -16.89
N ALA A 119 -3.96 -0.25 -17.55
CA ALA A 119 -4.04 0.98 -18.35
C ALA A 119 -3.89 2.26 -17.50
N LEU A 120 -4.44 2.27 -16.27
CA LEU A 120 -4.21 3.36 -15.31
C LEU A 120 -2.74 3.46 -14.92
N GLN A 121 -2.07 2.33 -14.72
CA GLN A 121 -0.65 2.28 -14.40
C GLN A 121 0.22 2.79 -15.56
N GLU A 122 -0.08 2.38 -16.79
CA GLU A 122 0.61 2.88 -17.99
C GLU A 122 0.40 4.39 -18.20
N LYS A 123 -0.82 4.87 -17.96
CA LYS A 123 -1.13 6.29 -18.01
C LYS A 123 -0.35 7.07 -16.97
N ALA A 124 -0.37 6.63 -15.71
CA ALA A 124 0.35 7.27 -14.62
C ALA A 124 1.87 7.30 -14.89
N MET A 125 2.42 6.23 -15.48
CA MET A 125 3.82 6.19 -15.91
C MET A 125 4.12 7.22 -17.00
N ALA A 126 3.26 7.35 -18.01
CA ALA A 126 3.44 8.30 -19.09
C ALA A 126 3.30 9.78 -18.64
N GLU A 127 2.51 10.04 -17.61
CA GLU A 127 2.27 11.35 -17.01
C GLU A 127 3.26 11.67 -15.86
N GLU A 128 4.20 10.76 -15.56
CA GLU A 128 5.11 10.85 -14.41
C GLU A 128 4.37 10.97 -13.06
N ASP A 129 3.09 10.53 -13.02
CA ASP A 129 2.27 10.51 -11.82
C ASP A 129 2.65 9.32 -10.92
N ARG A 130 3.59 9.56 -10.04
CA ARG A 130 4.09 8.56 -9.11
C ARG A 130 3.01 8.04 -8.15
N ILE A 131 2.09 8.90 -7.70
CA ILE A 131 1.00 8.51 -6.80
C ILE A 131 0.02 7.61 -7.57
N GLY A 132 -0.38 8.03 -8.77
CA GLY A 132 -1.28 7.24 -9.63
C GLY A 132 -0.68 5.88 -9.97
N PHE A 133 0.63 5.81 -10.24
CA PHE A 133 1.32 4.54 -10.48
C PHE A 133 1.24 3.60 -9.25
N PHE A 134 1.55 4.11 -8.06
CA PHE A 134 1.50 3.34 -6.82
C PHE A 134 0.09 2.86 -6.47
N LEU A 135 -0.92 3.73 -6.66
CA LEU A 135 -2.32 3.37 -6.43
C LEU A 135 -2.83 2.32 -7.40
N SER A 136 -2.48 2.44 -8.69
CA SER A 136 -2.88 1.46 -9.73
C SER A 136 -2.17 0.10 -9.56
N ASP A 137 -0.94 0.10 -9.06
CA ASP A 137 -0.23 -1.11 -8.65
C ASP A 137 -0.97 -1.84 -7.51
N ASN A 138 -1.29 -1.12 -6.43
CA ASN A 138 -2.06 -1.70 -5.33
C ASN A 138 -3.46 -2.17 -5.78
N LEU A 139 -4.12 -1.43 -6.69
CA LEU A 139 -5.40 -1.83 -7.25
C LEU A 139 -5.30 -3.18 -7.99
N MET A 140 -4.26 -3.36 -8.80
CA MET A 140 -4.06 -4.62 -9.53
C MET A 140 -3.93 -5.81 -8.58
N HIS A 141 -3.14 -5.67 -7.52
CA HIS A 141 -3.00 -6.70 -6.50
C HIS A 141 -4.30 -6.94 -5.71
N HIS A 142 -5.00 -5.88 -5.30
CA HIS A 142 -6.31 -6.00 -4.64
C HIS A 142 -7.31 -6.80 -5.49
N MET A 143 -7.28 -6.65 -6.80
CA MET A 143 -8.19 -7.37 -7.70
C MET A 143 -7.98 -8.87 -7.67
N ILE A 144 -6.75 -9.36 -7.44
CA ILE A 144 -6.48 -10.80 -7.25
C ILE A 144 -7.33 -11.33 -6.08
N PHE A 145 -7.32 -10.61 -4.96
CA PHE A 145 -8.11 -10.97 -3.78
C PHE A 145 -9.61 -10.79 -3.99
N SER A 146 -10.03 -9.72 -4.67
CA SER A 146 -11.43 -9.43 -4.92
C SER A 146 -12.08 -10.52 -5.79
N ILE A 147 -11.45 -10.91 -6.90
CA ILE A 147 -11.93 -11.96 -7.80
C ILE A 147 -11.95 -13.32 -7.09
N ALA A 148 -10.98 -13.59 -6.23
CA ALA A 148 -10.94 -14.78 -5.40
C ALA A 148 -11.98 -14.76 -4.26
N CYS A 149 -12.75 -13.68 -4.06
CA CYS A 149 -13.65 -13.45 -2.91
C CYS A 149 -12.90 -13.44 -1.57
N ARG A 150 -11.72 -12.83 -1.55
CA ARG A 150 -10.81 -12.72 -0.39
C ARG A 150 -10.52 -11.26 0.01
N SER A 151 -11.41 -10.31 -0.31
CA SER A 151 -11.18 -8.88 -0.04
C SER A 151 -10.89 -8.57 1.43
N THR A 152 -11.50 -9.30 2.38
CA THR A 152 -11.20 -9.16 3.82
C THR A 152 -9.73 -9.49 4.13
N VAL A 153 -9.15 -10.48 3.44
CA VAL A 153 -7.72 -10.82 3.63
C VAL A 153 -6.83 -9.68 3.13
N TRP A 154 -7.21 -9.04 2.01
CA TRP A 154 -6.52 -7.85 1.53
C TRP A 154 -6.56 -6.71 2.55
N SER A 155 -7.73 -6.42 3.16
CA SER A 155 -7.85 -5.38 4.19
C SER A 155 -6.91 -5.64 5.38
N TRP A 156 -6.76 -6.89 5.82
CA TRP A 156 -5.80 -7.23 6.88
C TRP A 156 -4.34 -7.01 6.46
N LEU A 157 -4.00 -7.27 5.19
CA LEU A 157 -2.67 -6.94 4.65
C LEU A 157 -2.43 -5.43 4.68
N GLU A 158 -3.41 -4.63 4.27
CA GLU A 158 -3.29 -3.15 4.27
C GLU A 158 -3.07 -2.58 5.67
N GLU A 159 -3.65 -3.19 6.71
CA GLU A 159 -3.46 -2.77 8.10
C GLU A 159 -2.03 -3.03 8.61
N THR A 160 -1.32 -4.00 8.05
CA THR A 160 -0.01 -4.46 8.55
C THR A 160 1.17 -4.08 7.66
N ASN A 161 0.94 -3.50 6.49
CA ASN A 161 1.97 -3.31 5.47
C ASN A 161 2.58 -1.90 5.39
N ALA A 162 2.30 -1.02 6.36
CA ALA A 162 2.69 0.39 6.26
C ALA A 162 4.20 0.62 6.11
N ASP A 163 5.05 -0.17 6.77
CA ASP A 163 6.49 -0.09 6.59
C ASP A 163 6.93 -0.57 5.21
N LEU A 164 6.29 -1.62 4.69
CA LEU A 164 6.50 -2.10 3.33
C LEU A 164 6.10 -1.04 2.29
N GLU A 165 4.96 -0.38 2.46
CA GLU A 165 4.49 0.68 1.54
C GLU A 165 5.44 1.88 1.54
N ARG A 166 5.92 2.31 2.73
CA ARG A 166 6.92 3.38 2.84
C ARG A 166 8.24 3.00 2.16
N PHE A 167 8.69 1.76 2.34
CA PHE A 167 9.88 1.25 1.67
C PHE A 167 9.70 1.23 0.14
N ARG A 168 8.58 0.70 -0.36
CA ARG A 168 8.24 0.69 -1.79
C ARG A 168 8.21 2.10 -2.38
N TRP A 169 7.64 3.06 -1.62
CA TRP A 169 7.58 4.47 -2.01
C TRP A 169 8.97 5.10 -2.13
N LEU A 170 9.87 4.83 -1.18
CA LEU A 170 11.28 5.27 -1.26
C LEU A 170 12.00 4.63 -2.43
N ARG A 171 11.84 3.32 -2.62
CA ARG A 171 12.45 2.60 -3.73
C ARG A 171 12.04 3.19 -5.08
N ALA A 172 10.79 3.56 -5.25
CA ALA A 172 10.32 4.25 -6.46
C ALA A 172 10.94 5.66 -6.63
N ALA A 173 11.46 6.28 -5.55
CA ALA A 173 12.17 7.56 -5.61
C ALA A 173 13.63 7.43 -6.03
N THR A 174 14.26 6.27 -5.84
CA THR A 174 15.67 6.05 -6.15
C THR A 174 15.95 5.92 -7.66
N GLN A 175 14.93 5.90 -8.51
CA GLN A 175 15.05 5.69 -9.97
C GLN A 175 15.77 4.38 -10.37
N VAL A 176 15.99 3.47 -9.44
CA VAL A 176 16.62 2.16 -9.69
C VAL A 176 15.61 1.17 -10.31
N LEU A 177 14.32 1.50 -10.24
CA LEU A 177 13.25 0.70 -10.81
C LEU A 177 12.88 1.21 -12.20
N ASP A 178 12.84 0.30 -13.16
CA ASP A 178 12.11 0.54 -14.39
C ASP A 178 10.62 0.21 -14.17
N ASN A 179 9.79 1.25 -14.11
CA ASN A 179 8.35 1.09 -14.01
C ASN A 179 7.77 0.27 -15.17
N GLN A 180 8.43 0.27 -16.34
CA GLN A 180 8.03 -0.52 -17.49
C GLN A 180 8.17 -2.02 -17.22
N ASP A 181 9.19 -2.44 -16.47
CA ASP A 181 9.35 -3.85 -16.07
C ASP A 181 8.20 -4.30 -15.18
N ILE A 182 7.79 -3.46 -14.21
CA ILE A 182 6.64 -3.74 -13.34
C ILE A 182 5.36 -3.91 -14.16
N VAL A 183 5.08 -2.99 -15.08
CA VAL A 183 3.91 -3.08 -15.98
C VAL A 183 3.95 -4.36 -16.83
N ASN A 184 5.13 -4.73 -17.35
CA ASN A 184 5.29 -5.94 -18.12
C ASN A 184 5.04 -7.21 -17.30
N GLU A 185 5.49 -7.24 -16.03
CA GLU A 185 5.22 -8.33 -15.09
C GLU A 185 3.71 -8.44 -14.81
N HIS A 186 3.01 -7.31 -14.57
CA HIS A 186 1.56 -7.28 -14.38
C HIS A 186 0.80 -7.80 -15.60
N LYS A 187 1.24 -7.44 -16.81
CA LYS A 187 0.66 -8.00 -18.06
C LYS A 187 0.85 -9.51 -18.17
N GLN A 188 1.99 -10.04 -17.71
CA GLN A 188 2.24 -11.49 -17.69
C GLN A 188 1.30 -12.18 -16.68
N ILE A 189 1.19 -11.65 -15.45
CA ILE A 189 0.28 -12.15 -14.43
C ILE A 189 -1.17 -12.15 -14.95
N ARG A 190 -1.62 -11.05 -15.54
CA ARG A 190 -2.96 -10.94 -16.13
C ARG A 190 -3.19 -11.99 -17.23
N ARG A 191 -2.20 -12.26 -18.09
CA ARG A 191 -2.31 -13.28 -19.15
C ARG A 191 -2.46 -14.68 -18.56
N ALA A 192 -1.69 -15.01 -17.52
CA ALA A 192 -1.79 -16.30 -16.85
C ALA A 192 -3.16 -16.49 -16.18
N ILE A 193 -3.71 -15.43 -15.52
CA ILE A 193 -5.06 -15.47 -14.95
C ILE A 193 -6.11 -15.69 -16.07
N ALA A 194 -6.04 -14.94 -17.17
CA ALA A 194 -6.97 -15.07 -18.29
C ALA A 194 -6.89 -16.43 -18.97
N GLY A 195 -5.69 -17.00 -19.07
CA GLY A 195 -5.44 -18.35 -19.55
C GLY A 195 -5.84 -19.46 -18.59
N ARG A 196 -6.28 -19.10 -17.37
CA ARG A 196 -6.58 -20.06 -16.30
C ARG A 196 -5.41 -21.00 -15.99
N ASP A 197 -4.19 -20.46 -16.01
CA ASP A 197 -2.98 -21.19 -15.66
C ASP A 197 -2.55 -20.82 -14.23
N PRO A 198 -3.00 -21.56 -13.21
CA PRO A 198 -2.70 -21.25 -11.81
C PRO A 198 -1.24 -21.51 -11.46
N ILE A 199 -0.54 -22.40 -12.19
CA ILE A 199 0.88 -22.69 -11.93
C ILE A 199 1.72 -21.51 -12.37
N GLU A 200 1.54 -21.05 -13.61
CA GLU A 200 2.24 -19.88 -14.15
C GLU A 200 1.88 -18.61 -13.38
N ALA A 201 0.60 -18.37 -13.07
CA ALA A 201 0.15 -17.22 -12.30
C ALA A 201 0.80 -17.16 -10.91
N SER A 202 0.84 -18.29 -10.19
CA SER A 202 1.46 -18.43 -8.87
C SER A 202 2.98 -18.18 -8.93
N PHE A 203 3.65 -18.68 -9.96
CA PHE A 203 5.08 -18.44 -10.18
C PHE A 203 5.36 -16.97 -10.46
N LEU A 204 4.61 -16.35 -11.36
CA LEU A 204 4.80 -14.95 -11.77
C LEU A 204 4.56 -13.97 -10.63
N VAL A 205 3.49 -14.14 -9.84
CA VAL A 205 3.21 -13.25 -8.71
C VAL A 205 4.24 -13.41 -7.60
N SER A 206 4.69 -14.64 -7.31
CA SER A 206 5.77 -14.88 -6.33
C SER A 206 7.07 -14.22 -6.78
N LYS A 207 7.48 -14.40 -8.06
CA LYS A 207 8.64 -13.74 -8.63
C LYS A 207 8.56 -12.22 -8.53
N HIS A 208 7.43 -11.63 -8.91
CA HIS A 208 7.18 -10.20 -8.86
C HIS A 208 7.34 -9.64 -7.44
N LEU A 209 6.71 -10.27 -6.45
CA LEU A 209 6.76 -9.83 -5.07
C LEU A 209 8.14 -10.07 -4.42
N HIS A 210 8.81 -11.17 -4.76
CA HIS A 210 10.16 -11.45 -4.27
C HIS A 210 11.18 -10.38 -4.68
N MET A 211 10.98 -9.75 -5.84
CA MET A 211 11.86 -8.68 -6.34
C MET A 211 11.65 -7.34 -5.60
N MET A 212 10.71 -7.26 -4.67
CA MET A 212 10.34 -6.02 -3.98
C MET A 212 11.50 -5.41 -3.15
N PHE A 213 12.38 -6.25 -2.58
CA PHE A 213 13.58 -5.83 -1.86
C PHE A 213 14.87 -5.84 -2.69
N ARG A 214 14.75 -6.08 -4.00
CA ARG A 214 15.91 -5.89 -4.89
C ARG A 214 16.37 -4.44 -4.81
N ASN A 215 17.69 -4.22 -4.71
CA ASN A 215 18.31 -2.90 -4.57
C ASN A 215 17.98 -2.20 -3.22
N GLN A 216 17.74 -2.98 -2.17
CA GLN A 216 17.51 -2.46 -0.81
C GLN A 216 18.67 -1.59 -0.33
N THR A 217 19.91 -1.96 -0.64
CA THR A 217 21.12 -1.25 -0.22
C THR A 217 21.11 0.19 -0.76
N GLU A 218 20.72 0.40 -2.02
CA GLU A 218 20.66 1.72 -2.64
C GLU A 218 19.61 2.62 -1.96
N VAL A 219 18.48 2.05 -1.51
CA VAL A 219 17.47 2.79 -0.76
C VAL A 219 18.00 3.20 0.61
N LEU A 220 18.67 2.27 1.31
CA LEU A 220 19.26 2.54 2.63
C LEU A 220 20.40 3.57 2.56
N ASP A 221 21.23 3.50 1.52
CA ASP A 221 22.32 4.44 1.32
C ASP A 221 21.85 5.85 0.98
N GLN A 222 20.71 5.97 0.27
CA GLN A 222 20.16 7.25 -0.13
C GLN A 222 19.33 7.92 0.98
N PHE A 223 18.71 7.14 1.87
CA PHE A 223 17.79 7.64 2.91
C PHE A 223 18.09 7.04 4.29
N PRO A 224 19.35 7.00 4.75
CA PRO A 224 19.71 6.29 5.99
C PRO A 224 18.97 6.81 7.22
N GLU A 225 18.62 8.11 7.25
CA GLU A 225 17.94 8.75 8.36
C GLU A 225 16.44 8.36 8.48
N TYR A 226 15.88 7.72 7.46
CA TYR A 226 14.46 7.33 7.49
C TYR A 226 14.23 5.96 8.11
N PHE A 227 15.30 5.18 8.32
CA PHE A 227 15.22 3.83 8.86
C PHE A 227 15.58 3.77 10.34
N GLU A 228 15.02 2.78 11.03
CA GLU A 228 15.48 2.46 12.37
C GLU A 228 16.97 2.09 12.32
N THR A 229 17.78 2.80 13.11
CA THR A 229 19.14 2.35 13.37
C THR A 229 19.05 1.04 14.16
N SER A 230 19.12 -0.09 13.47
CA SER A 230 19.29 -1.37 14.14
C SER A 230 20.58 -1.29 14.95
N LYS A 231 20.45 -1.22 16.28
CA LYS A 231 21.55 -1.66 17.13
C LYS A 231 21.71 -3.14 16.83
N LEU A 232 22.65 -3.45 15.93
CA LEU A 232 23.15 -4.81 15.76
C LEU A 232 23.50 -5.32 17.16
N ARG A 233 22.65 -6.22 17.68
CA ARG A 233 22.95 -6.99 18.88
C ARG A 233 23.54 -8.32 18.45
#